data_30c4179b1627227c75a05c26fab5e3fb
#
_entry.id   30c4179b1627227c75a05c26fab5e3fb
#
_cell.length_a   1.000
_cell.length_b   1.000
_cell.length_c   1.000
_cell.angle_alpha   90.00
_cell.angle_beta   90.00
_cell.angle_gamma   90.00
#
_symmetry.space_group_name_H-M   'P 1'
#
loop_
_entity.id
_entity.type
_entity.pdbx_description
1 polymer ?
#
loop_
_entity_poly.entity_id
_entity_poly.type
_entity_poly.pdbx_seq_one_letter_code
_entity_poly.pdbx_strand_id
1 'polypeptide(L)'
;IAAYLEDENLSFVAGVNGSFFDMSTGIPYGFVVTDGVLRTSGNVNSVGFSRNGGVIIGNPDVHIFVSGGPLNNAEVFYNKVLTTGNGIGLYSRYYDTATKNPISAYNVVLTPTSDSKSELTLPGEMTLKVTKIVENTASCPIPANGFVLSIAEKSTYSSALSSLKAV
;
A
#
# COMPACT_ATOMS: atom_id res chain seq x y z
N ILE A 1 -4.46 -21.85 12.91
CA ILE A 1 -5.25 -22.11 11.68
C ILE A 1 -6.36 -23.10 12.00
N ALA A 2 -6.06 -24.29 12.55
CA ALA A 2 -7.07 -25.31 12.84
C ALA A 2 -8.22 -24.76 13.71
N ALA A 3 -7.93 -24.10 14.82
CA ALA A 3 -8.93 -23.51 15.70
C ALA A 3 -9.83 -22.47 14.99
N TYR A 4 -9.23 -21.62 14.13
CA TYR A 4 -10.00 -20.65 13.34
C TYR A 4 -10.99 -21.35 12.36
N LEU A 5 -10.54 -22.42 11.72
CA LEU A 5 -11.37 -23.17 10.77
C LEU A 5 -12.51 -23.93 11.44
N GLU A 6 -12.30 -24.41 12.67
CA GLU A 6 -13.33 -25.03 13.50
C GLU A 6 -14.44 -24.03 13.84
N ASP A 7 -14.09 -22.81 14.23
CA ASP A 7 -15.05 -21.74 14.53
C ASP A 7 -15.91 -21.37 13.30
N GLU A 8 -15.36 -21.48 12.09
CA GLU A 8 -16.06 -21.20 10.82
C GLU A 8 -16.75 -22.44 10.21
N ASN A 9 -16.79 -23.57 10.90
CA ASN A 9 -17.28 -24.85 10.37
C ASN A 9 -16.58 -25.30 9.07
N LEU A 10 -15.29 -25.00 8.94
CA LEU A 10 -14.47 -25.34 7.79
C LEU A 10 -13.55 -26.53 8.13
N SER A 11 -13.33 -27.40 7.16
CA SER A 11 -12.39 -28.51 7.29
C SER A 11 -11.04 -28.12 6.69
N PHE A 12 -9.97 -28.23 7.48
CA PHE A 12 -8.63 -28.05 6.99
C PHE A 12 -8.18 -29.25 6.15
N VAL A 13 -7.89 -29.01 4.89
CA VAL A 13 -7.46 -30.03 3.94
C VAL A 13 -5.95 -29.97 3.69
N ALA A 14 -5.44 -28.77 3.43
CA ALA A 14 -4.02 -28.55 3.14
C ALA A 14 -3.63 -27.10 3.40
N GLY A 15 -2.35 -26.85 3.60
CA GLY A 15 -1.80 -25.51 3.74
C GLY A 15 -0.42 -25.43 3.14
N VAL A 16 -0.12 -24.27 2.61
CA VAL A 16 1.20 -23.94 2.04
C VAL A 16 1.56 -22.53 2.46
N ASN A 17 2.86 -22.27 2.67
CA ASN A 17 3.35 -20.91 2.89
C ASN A 17 3.04 -20.05 1.67
N GLY A 18 2.54 -18.83 1.91
CA GLY A 18 2.29 -17.87 0.86
C GLY A 18 3.57 -17.21 0.35
N SER A 19 3.72 -15.91 0.57
CA SER A 19 4.89 -15.14 0.09
C SER A 19 6.04 -15.15 1.11
N PHE A 20 7.26 -14.95 0.61
CA PHE A 20 8.37 -14.47 1.44
C PHE A 20 8.04 -13.07 1.97
N PHE A 21 8.58 -12.74 3.13
CA PHE A 21 8.35 -11.45 3.79
C PHE A 21 9.65 -10.92 4.41
N ASP A 22 9.69 -9.63 4.64
CA ASP A 22 10.77 -8.99 5.37
C ASP A 22 10.69 -9.37 6.85
N MET A 23 11.76 -9.97 7.38
CA MET A 23 11.80 -10.49 8.75
C MET A 23 11.71 -9.39 9.82
N SER A 24 12.05 -8.15 9.49
CA SER A 24 12.02 -7.02 10.44
C SER A 24 10.66 -6.34 10.49
N THR A 25 9.90 -6.37 9.40
CA THR A 25 8.62 -5.66 9.27
C THR A 25 7.41 -6.58 9.16
N GLY A 26 7.61 -7.83 8.79
CA GLY A 26 6.53 -8.78 8.46
C GLY A 26 5.85 -8.50 7.12
N ILE A 27 6.30 -7.52 6.34
CA ILE A 27 5.68 -7.11 5.09
C ILE A 27 6.03 -8.11 3.98
N PRO A 28 5.04 -8.70 3.27
CA PRO A 28 5.28 -9.59 2.15
C PRO A 28 6.06 -8.90 1.03
N TYR A 29 7.02 -9.60 0.43
CA TYR A 29 7.72 -9.11 -0.77
C TYR A 29 6.81 -9.13 -2.00
N GLY A 30 5.86 -10.05 -2.03
CA GLY A 30 4.95 -10.25 -3.13
C GLY A 30 3.72 -9.34 -3.11
N PHE A 31 2.95 -9.52 -4.16
CA PHE A 31 1.61 -8.98 -4.31
C PHE A 31 0.61 -9.78 -3.46
N VAL A 32 -0.17 -9.08 -2.64
CA VAL A 32 -1.18 -9.69 -1.79
C VAL A 32 -2.50 -8.96 -1.91
N VAL A 33 -3.55 -9.71 -2.23
CA VAL A 33 -4.95 -9.27 -2.22
C VAL A 33 -5.76 -10.19 -1.30
N THR A 34 -6.57 -9.63 -0.44
CA THR A 34 -7.48 -10.38 0.43
C THR A 34 -8.88 -9.78 0.31
N ASP A 35 -9.86 -10.59 -0.03
CA ASP A 35 -11.26 -10.15 -0.21
C ASP A 35 -11.42 -9.02 -1.23
N GLY A 36 -10.60 -9.03 -2.29
CA GLY A 36 -10.58 -8.00 -3.33
C GLY A 36 -9.85 -6.71 -2.94
N VAL A 37 -9.33 -6.61 -1.71
CA VAL A 37 -8.57 -5.46 -1.23
C VAL A 37 -7.08 -5.69 -1.35
N LEU A 38 -6.38 -4.76 -1.97
CA LEU A 38 -4.93 -4.79 -2.07
C LEU A 38 -4.30 -4.57 -0.69
N ARG A 39 -3.42 -5.47 -0.28
CA ARG A 39 -2.66 -5.38 0.97
C ARG A 39 -1.24 -4.88 0.74
N THR A 40 -0.56 -5.43 -0.26
CA THR A 40 0.77 -4.98 -0.69
C THR A 40 0.90 -5.08 -2.21
N SER A 41 1.65 -4.17 -2.80
CA SER A 41 2.09 -4.28 -4.19
C SER A 41 3.28 -5.24 -4.34
N GLY A 42 3.62 -5.60 -5.57
CA GLY A 42 4.79 -6.40 -5.91
C GLY A 42 4.57 -7.15 -7.23
N ASN A 43 5.63 -7.30 -8.01
CA ASN A 43 5.59 -8.00 -9.29
C ASN A 43 6.31 -9.34 -9.17
N VAL A 44 5.59 -10.34 -8.67
CA VAL A 44 6.07 -11.72 -8.50
C VAL A 44 5.00 -12.69 -8.98
N ASN A 45 5.42 -13.88 -9.35
CA ASN A 45 4.48 -14.95 -9.66
C ASN A 45 3.60 -15.24 -8.43
N SER A 46 2.31 -15.21 -8.66
CA SER A 46 1.28 -15.30 -7.63
C SER A 46 0.24 -16.35 -8.01
N VAL A 47 -0.44 -16.88 -7.01
CA VAL A 47 -1.62 -17.72 -7.20
C VAL A 47 -2.83 -16.93 -6.71
N GLY A 48 -3.82 -16.78 -7.56
CA GLY A 48 -5.09 -16.15 -7.25
C GLY A 48 -6.24 -17.15 -7.22
N PHE A 49 -7.09 -17.05 -6.20
CA PHE A 49 -8.33 -17.80 -6.09
C PHE A 49 -9.50 -16.84 -6.21
N SER A 50 -10.36 -17.08 -7.18
CA SER A 50 -11.56 -16.27 -7.36
C SER A 50 -12.75 -16.85 -6.55
N ARG A 51 -13.74 -16.01 -6.25
CA ARG A 51 -14.91 -16.43 -5.47
C ARG A 51 -15.75 -17.54 -6.14
N ASN A 52 -15.67 -17.67 -7.47
CA ASN A 52 -16.34 -18.72 -8.24
C ASN A 52 -15.50 -20.01 -8.37
N GLY A 53 -14.40 -20.13 -7.61
CA GLY A 53 -13.55 -21.32 -7.59
C GLY A 53 -12.48 -21.36 -8.70
N GLY A 54 -12.37 -20.32 -9.52
CA GLY A 54 -11.31 -20.24 -10.53
C GLY A 54 -9.93 -20.02 -9.90
N VAL A 55 -8.89 -20.61 -10.47
CA VAL A 55 -7.49 -20.46 -10.06
C VAL A 55 -6.70 -19.82 -11.21
N ILE A 56 -5.90 -18.82 -10.89
CA ILE A 56 -5.02 -18.13 -11.82
C ILE A 56 -3.60 -18.20 -11.26
N ILE A 57 -2.64 -18.58 -12.09
CA ILE A 57 -1.22 -18.61 -11.74
C ILE A 57 -0.46 -17.74 -12.74
N GLY A 58 0.30 -16.79 -12.25
CA GLY A 58 1.09 -15.88 -13.09
C GLY A 58 1.54 -14.63 -12.34
N ASN A 59 2.19 -13.73 -13.08
CA ASN A 59 2.52 -12.40 -12.58
C ASN A 59 1.36 -11.45 -12.94
N PRO A 60 0.68 -10.86 -11.96
CA PRO A 60 -0.46 -9.97 -12.22
C PRO A 60 -0.06 -8.62 -12.84
N ASP A 61 1.23 -8.25 -12.79
CA ASP A 61 1.77 -6.99 -13.36
C ASP A 61 0.95 -5.75 -12.95
N VAL A 62 0.76 -5.58 -11.65
CA VAL A 62 -0.07 -4.51 -11.08
C VAL A 62 0.75 -3.26 -10.86
N HIS A 63 0.30 -2.16 -11.45
CA HIS A 63 0.86 -0.84 -11.28
C HIS A 63 -0.13 0.09 -10.55
N ILE A 64 0.39 0.95 -9.68
CA ILE A 64 -0.40 1.92 -8.93
C ILE A 64 0.18 3.30 -9.21
N PHE A 65 -0.69 4.21 -9.62
CA PHE A 65 -0.30 5.56 -9.97
C PHE A 65 -1.03 6.58 -9.09
N VAL A 66 -0.33 7.67 -8.78
CA VAL A 66 -0.91 8.83 -8.09
C VAL A 66 -0.79 10.05 -9.01
N SER A 67 -1.92 10.76 -9.16
CA SER A 67 -1.98 12.02 -9.90
C SER A 67 -2.62 13.11 -9.05
N GLY A 68 -2.15 14.33 -9.19
CA GLY A 68 -2.69 15.51 -8.50
C GLY A 68 -1.59 16.48 -8.06
N GLY A 69 -1.87 17.77 -8.10
CA GLY A 69 -0.88 18.80 -7.86
C GLY A 69 0.33 18.65 -8.79
N PRO A 70 1.56 18.53 -8.25
CA PRO A 70 2.76 18.34 -9.06
C PRO A 70 2.95 16.90 -9.56
N LEU A 71 2.13 15.94 -9.09
CA LEU A 71 2.25 14.55 -9.46
C LEU A 71 1.43 14.28 -10.73
N ASN A 72 2.08 13.72 -11.74
CA ASN A 72 1.44 13.33 -12.99
C ASN A 72 1.77 11.85 -13.26
N ASN A 73 0.81 10.97 -13.00
CA ASN A 73 0.98 9.53 -13.13
C ASN A 73 2.26 9.01 -12.45
N ALA A 74 2.51 9.47 -11.23
CA ALA A 74 3.65 8.99 -10.46
C ALA A 74 3.39 7.57 -9.98
N GLU A 75 4.20 6.62 -10.41
CA GLU A 75 4.12 5.24 -9.94
C GLU A 75 4.57 5.14 -8.49
N VAL A 76 3.83 4.37 -7.69
CA VAL A 76 4.06 4.23 -6.25
C VAL A 76 4.14 2.75 -5.82
N PHE A 77 4.97 2.49 -4.81
CA PHE A 77 4.94 1.23 -4.08
C PHE A 77 3.86 1.29 -3.00
N TYR A 78 3.01 0.30 -2.93
CA TYR A 78 1.94 0.25 -1.95
C TYR A 78 2.28 -0.68 -0.79
N ASN A 79 2.28 -0.13 0.43
CA ASN A 79 2.62 -0.83 1.66
C ASN A 79 3.97 -1.58 1.57
N LYS A 80 4.99 -0.88 1.09
CA LYS A 80 6.38 -1.34 1.01
C LYS A 80 7.30 -0.36 1.71
N VAL A 81 8.36 -0.88 2.31
CA VAL A 81 9.41 -0.03 2.90
C VAL A 81 10.07 0.83 1.81
N LEU A 82 10.11 2.13 2.02
CA LEU A 82 10.76 3.07 1.11
C LEU A 82 12.28 3.07 1.40
N THR A 83 13.03 2.27 0.67
CA THR A 83 14.48 2.11 0.84
C THR A 83 15.31 2.94 -0.12
N THR A 84 14.72 3.37 -1.24
CA THR A 84 15.42 4.12 -2.29
C THR A 84 15.17 5.61 -2.16
N GLY A 85 16.23 6.42 -2.24
CA GLY A 85 16.17 7.88 -2.07
C GLY A 85 15.36 8.63 -3.13
N ASN A 86 14.92 7.98 -4.20
CA ASN A 86 14.11 8.54 -5.29
C ASN A 86 12.72 7.90 -5.41
N GLY A 87 12.37 6.97 -4.53
CA GLY A 87 11.09 6.26 -4.57
C GLY A 87 9.92 7.06 -4.02
N ILE A 88 8.72 6.55 -4.27
CA ILE A 88 7.46 7.03 -3.71
C ILE A 88 6.71 5.84 -3.13
N GLY A 89 6.30 5.94 -1.86
CA GLY A 89 5.52 4.91 -1.16
C GLY A 89 4.15 5.44 -0.77
N LEU A 90 3.11 4.66 -1.00
CA LEU A 90 1.76 4.89 -0.51
C LEU A 90 1.45 3.88 0.60
N TYR A 91 1.10 4.37 1.77
CA TYR A 91 0.89 3.56 2.97
C TYR A 91 -0.54 3.66 3.46
N SER A 92 -1.12 2.53 3.83
CA SER A 92 -2.41 2.42 4.48
C SER A 92 -2.29 1.73 5.85
N ARG A 93 -3.40 1.66 6.58
CA ARG A 93 -3.50 0.94 7.86
C ARG A 93 -3.03 -0.53 7.82
N TYR A 94 -2.97 -1.12 6.62
CA TYR A 94 -2.50 -2.50 6.45
C TYR A 94 -0.98 -2.64 6.47
N TYR A 95 -0.26 -1.52 6.43
CA TYR A 95 1.18 -1.52 6.58
C TYR A 95 1.59 -1.55 8.06
N ASP A 96 1.23 -0.51 8.79
CA ASP A 96 1.52 -0.32 10.21
C ASP A 96 0.76 0.93 10.70
N THR A 97 1.00 1.34 11.94
CA THR A 97 0.51 2.60 12.52
C THR A 97 1.28 3.84 12.04
N ALA A 98 2.48 3.64 11.48
CA ALA A 98 3.32 4.70 10.91
C ALA A 98 4.18 4.16 9.76
N THR A 99 4.73 5.06 8.93
CA THR A 99 5.50 4.67 7.73
C THR A 99 6.84 4.02 8.06
N LYS A 100 7.51 4.40 9.16
CA LYS A 100 8.76 3.79 9.67
C LYS A 100 9.83 3.56 8.58
N ASN A 101 9.96 4.49 7.64
CA ASN A 101 10.95 4.38 6.58
C ASN A 101 12.38 4.54 7.13
N PRO A 102 13.39 3.88 6.58
CA PRO A 102 14.78 4.07 6.97
C PRO A 102 15.40 5.39 6.47
N ILE A 103 14.67 6.10 5.61
CA ILE A 103 15.11 7.36 4.98
C ILE A 103 14.09 8.47 5.24
N SER A 104 14.56 9.72 5.31
CA SER A 104 13.68 10.89 5.37
C SER A 104 12.89 11.08 4.09
N ALA A 105 11.67 11.57 4.23
CA ALA A 105 10.76 11.80 3.11
C ALA A 105 9.84 12.99 3.40
N TYR A 106 9.24 13.53 2.33
CA TYR A 106 8.05 14.36 2.42
C TYR A 106 6.84 13.44 2.56
N ASN A 107 6.10 13.58 3.64
CA ASN A 107 4.94 12.76 3.93
C ASN A 107 3.67 13.58 3.78
N VAL A 108 2.82 13.18 2.85
CA VAL A 108 1.52 13.80 2.59
C VAL A 108 0.43 12.90 3.16
N VAL A 109 -0.25 13.38 4.18
CA VAL A 109 -1.37 12.68 4.81
C VAL A 109 -2.63 12.91 3.99
N LEU A 110 -3.28 11.84 3.60
CA LEU A 110 -4.39 11.81 2.66
C LEU A 110 -5.62 11.14 3.28
N THR A 111 -6.79 11.70 3.02
CA THR A 111 -8.07 11.08 3.40
C THR A 111 -8.99 10.99 2.19
N PRO A 112 -9.84 9.94 2.08
CA PRO A 112 -10.87 9.87 1.05
C PRO A 112 -11.81 11.08 1.07
N THR A 113 -12.23 11.55 -0.10
CA THR A 113 -13.11 12.73 -0.23
C THR A 113 -14.59 12.43 -0.03
N SER A 114 -14.97 11.19 -0.09
CA SER A 114 -16.34 10.70 0.09
C SER A 114 -16.33 9.52 1.06
N ASP A 115 -17.47 8.88 1.26
CA ASP A 115 -17.63 7.63 2.02
C ASP A 115 -16.83 6.44 1.43
N SER A 116 -15.88 6.73 0.55
CA SER A 116 -14.92 5.77 0.03
C SER A 116 -14.19 5.12 1.18
N LYS A 117 -14.17 3.80 1.18
CA LYS A 117 -13.35 3.06 2.14
C LYS A 117 -11.89 3.43 1.92
N SER A 118 -11.11 3.51 2.97
CA SER A 118 -9.65 3.65 2.90
C SER A 118 -8.97 2.35 2.45
N GLU A 119 -9.56 1.70 1.45
CA GLU A 119 -9.18 0.39 0.93
C GLU A 119 -9.01 0.48 -0.58
N LEU A 120 -7.82 0.11 -1.05
CA LEU A 120 -7.54 0.07 -2.47
C LEU A 120 -7.97 -1.28 -3.04
N THR A 121 -8.94 -1.25 -3.96
CA THR A 121 -9.40 -2.44 -4.71
C THR A 121 -8.79 -2.48 -6.10
N LEU A 122 -8.75 -3.65 -6.74
CA LEU A 122 -8.22 -3.82 -8.09
C LEU A 122 -9.26 -4.47 -9.02
N PRO A 123 -9.53 -3.86 -10.19
CA PRO A 123 -9.15 -2.49 -10.56
C PRO A 123 -9.90 -1.47 -9.70
N GLY A 124 -9.34 -0.27 -9.54
CA GLY A 124 -10.00 0.76 -8.77
C GLY A 124 -9.34 2.13 -8.91
N GLU A 125 -10.12 3.15 -8.61
CA GLU A 125 -9.69 4.54 -8.56
C GLU A 125 -10.24 5.16 -7.28
N MET A 126 -9.48 6.06 -6.67
CA MET A 126 -9.87 6.75 -5.45
C MET A 126 -9.43 8.20 -5.47
N THR A 127 -10.32 9.11 -5.11
CA THR A 127 -9.99 10.52 -4.91
C THR A 127 -9.67 10.79 -3.46
N LEU A 128 -8.50 11.37 -3.22
CA LEU A 128 -7.97 11.67 -1.90
C LEU A 128 -7.74 13.17 -1.73
N LYS A 129 -7.96 13.65 -0.52
CA LYS A 129 -7.74 15.04 -0.10
C LYS A 129 -6.48 15.10 0.76
N VAL A 130 -5.62 16.08 0.50
CA VAL A 130 -4.47 16.39 1.34
C VAL A 130 -4.95 17.05 2.64
N THR A 131 -4.64 16.44 3.78
CA THR A 131 -5.05 16.95 5.10
C THR A 131 -3.88 17.47 5.93
N LYS A 132 -2.67 16.97 5.68
CA LYS A 132 -1.45 17.42 6.38
C LYS A 132 -0.23 17.10 5.55
N ILE A 133 0.78 17.95 5.65
CA ILE A 133 2.13 17.71 5.10
C ILE A 133 3.11 17.68 6.27
N VAL A 134 3.99 16.68 6.29
CA VAL A 134 5.04 16.52 7.28
C VAL A 134 6.36 16.30 6.54
N GLU A 135 7.24 17.29 6.65
CA GLU A 135 8.51 17.32 5.91
C GLU A 135 9.64 16.66 6.70
N ASN A 136 10.62 16.16 5.98
CA ASN A 136 11.93 15.73 6.49
C ASN A 136 11.84 14.71 7.66
N THR A 137 10.89 13.78 7.58
CA THR A 137 10.77 12.74 8.58
C THR A 137 10.68 11.35 7.96
N ALA A 138 11.37 10.40 8.58
CA ALA A 138 11.35 9.00 8.18
C ALA A 138 10.05 8.28 8.61
N SER A 139 9.41 8.78 9.68
CA SER A 139 8.22 8.14 10.23
C SER A 139 7.07 9.15 10.34
N CYS A 140 5.97 8.83 9.68
CA CYS A 140 4.73 9.60 9.72
C CYS A 140 3.57 8.69 10.17
N PRO A 141 2.76 9.09 11.16
CA PRO A 141 1.58 8.32 11.55
C PRO A 141 0.60 8.13 10.40
N ILE A 142 0.11 6.91 10.22
CA ILE A 142 -0.86 6.56 9.18
C ILE A 142 -2.27 6.66 9.79
N PRO A 143 -3.18 7.48 9.23
CA PRO A 143 -4.54 7.57 9.75
C PRO A 143 -5.31 6.26 9.56
N ALA A 144 -6.18 5.93 10.51
CA ALA A 144 -7.00 4.71 10.47
C ALA A 144 -7.87 4.63 9.19
N ASN A 145 -8.39 5.76 8.74
CA ASN A 145 -9.23 5.88 7.54
C ASN A 145 -8.56 6.76 6.48
N GLY A 146 -7.30 6.49 6.15
CA GLY A 146 -6.57 7.28 5.17
C GLY A 146 -5.26 6.64 4.76
N PHE A 147 -4.42 7.47 4.16
CA PHE A 147 -3.14 7.05 3.59
C PHE A 147 -2.05 8.06 3.94
N VAL A 148 -0.81 7.62 3.82
CA VAL A 148 0.36 8.51 3.78
C VAL A 148 1.09 8.25 2.48
N LEU A 149 1.30 9.30 1.70
CA LEU A 149 2.18 9.28 0.54
C LEU A 149 3.54 9.82 0.98
N SER A 150 4.55 8.97 0.99
CA SER A 150 5.92 9.34 1.32
C SER A 150 6.74 9.47 0.04
N ILE A 151 7.30 10.64 -0.18
CA ILE A 151 8.11 10.97 -1.36
C ILE A 151 9.54 11.18 -0.87
N ALA A 152 10.46 10.35 -1.31
CA ALA A 152 11.86 10.43 -0.92
C ALA A 152 12.49 11.75 -1.38
N GLU A 153 13.42 12.30 -0.59
CA GLU A 153 14.03 13.63 -0.83
C GLU A 153 14.69 13.79 -2.20
N LYS A 154 15.25 12.71 -2.75
CA LYS A 154 15.90 12.70 -4.07
C LYS A 154 14.94 12.38 -5.22
N SER A 155 13.65 12.22 -4.95
CA SER A 155 12.66 12.06 -6.00
C SER A 155 12.58 13.32 -6.87
N THR A 156 12.34 13.13 -8.16
CA THR A 156 12.10 14.24 -9.10
C THR A 156 10.89 15.10 -8.72
N TYR A 157 10.00 14.57 -7.90
CA TYR A 157 8.81 15.26 -7.40
C TYR A 157 9.05 16.06 -6.11
N SER A 158 10.18 15.87 -5.43
CA SER A 158 10.44 16.50 -4.13
C SER A 158 10.43 18.05 -4.19
N SER A 159 11.01 18.61 -5.24
CA SER A 159 11.07 20.08 -5.44
C SER A 159 9.69 20.70 -5.73
N ALA A 160 8.76 19.93 -6.27
CA ALA A 160 7.43 20.40 -6.63
C ALA A 160 6.44 20.32 -5.45
N LEU A 161 6.79 19.63 -4.36
CA LEU A 161 5.92 19.43 -3.20
C LEU A 161 5.69 20.71 -2.38
N SER A 162 6.58 21.68 -2.46
CA SER A 162 6.39 23.00 -1.83
C SER A 162 5.14 23.74 -2.34
N SER A 163 4.59 23.32 -3.49
CA SER A 163 3.34 23.84 -4.05
C SER A 163 2.10 23.16 -3.48
N LEU A 164 2.22 22.00 -2.83
CA LEU A 164 1.10 21.32 -2.18
C LEU A 164 0.70 22.09 -0.92
N LYS A 165 -0.60 22.30 -0.75
CA LYS A 165 -1.19 22.89 0.46
C LYS A 165 -2.16 21.91 1.09
N ALA A 166 -2.14 21.81 2.41
CA ALA A 166 -3.21 21.15 3.14
C ALA A 166 -4.49 22.00 3.04
N VAL A 167 -5.62 21.32 2.87
CA VAL A 167 -6.95 21.92 2.77
C VAL A 167 -7.73 21.65 4.06
#